data_cfed61e27fef09feb02e9807507ce1a9
#
_entry.id   cfed61e27fef09feb02e9807507ce1a9
#
_cell.length_a   1.000
_cell.length_b   1.000
_cell.length_c   1.000
_cell.angle_alpha   90.00
_cell.angle_beta   90.00
_cell.angle_gamma   90.00
#
_symmetry.space_group_name_H-M   'P 1'
#
loop_
_entity.id
_entity.type
_entity.pdbx_description
1 polymer ?
#
loop_
_entity_poly.entity_id
_entity_poly.type
_entity_poly.pdbx_seq_one_letter_code
_entity_poly.pdbx_strand_id
1 'polypeptide(L)'
;MTNISKWFGYPIYISQIQNFEKLNKKILPILELVTATNSQYARTTDIKAKDLQSIDDNLHLDPRFKLLYDEIAQALIAAIHGLHYDLELFELYITKSWATYSTKDQFISYHRHMTSHFSFVYYVKAEDQGNLFFIDDEAHKVGLNIPKRDPY
;
A
#
# COMPACT_ATOMS: atom_id res chain seq x y z
N MET A 1 -6.99 -2.39 -17.13
CA MET A 1 -6.24 -3.65 -17.31
C MET A 1 -5.56 -3.98 -16.00
N THR A 2 -5.66 -5.23 -15.59
CA THR A 2 -5.05 -5.70 -14.35
C THR A 2 -3.85 -6.56 -14.71
N ASN A 3 -2.69 -6.24 -14.18
CA ASN A 3 -1.46 -6.98 -14.42
C ASN A 3 -0.94 -7.58 -13.11
N ILE A 4 -0.59 -8.86 -13.13
CA ILE A 4 0.15 -9.50 -12.05
C ILE A 4 1.59 -9.68 -12.53
N SER A 5 2.52 -9.09 -11.82
CA SER A 5 3.95 -9.26 -12.05
C SER A 5 4.58 -10.00 -10.88
N LYS A 6 5.50 -10.90 -11.16
CA LYS A 6 6.28 -11.60 -10.14
C LYS A 6 7.71 -11.08 -10.17
N TRP A 7 8.15 -10.51 -9.05
CA TRP A 7 9.50 -10.02 -8.86
C TRP A 7 10.16 -10.82 -7.73
N PHE A 8 11.32 -11.39 -7.99
CA PHE A 8 12.03 -12.20 -6.99
C PHE A 8 11.19 -13.35 -6.40
N GLY A 9 10.19 -13.82 -7.15
CA GLY A 9 9.25 -14.84 -6.67
C GLY A 9 8.06 -14.30 -5.86
N TYR A 10 7.97 -12.99 -5.64
CA TYR A 10 6.84 -12.36 -4.96
C TYR A 10 5.84 -11.80 -5.99
N PRO A 11 4.54 -12.07 -5.85
CA PRO A 11 3.54 -11.50 -6.73
C PRO A 11 3.31 -10.02 -6.41
N ILE A 12 3.29 -9.19 -7.45
CA ILE A 12 2.92 -7.79 -7.37
C ILE A 12 1.69 -7.59 -8.23
N TYR A 13 0.61 -7.15 -7.61
CA TYR A 13 -0.64 -6.87 -8.28
C TYR A 13 -0.78 -5.37 -8.50
N ILE A 14 -0.98 -4.97 -9.74
CA ILE A 14 -1.14 -3.56 -10.12
C ILE A 14 -2.50 -3.41 -10.77
N SER A 15 -3.31 -2.51 -10.25
CA SER A 15 -4.61 -2.17 -10.82
C SER A 15 -4.87 -0.66 -10.75
N GLN A 16 -5.89 -0.24 -11.46
CA GLN A 16 -6.34 1.14 -11.42
C GLN A 16 -7.81 1.15 -10.98
N ILE A 17 -8.11 1.96 -9.97
CA ILE A 17 -9.48 2.18 -9.50
C ILE A 17 -10.26 2.92 -10.59
N GLN A 18 -11.47 2.45 -10.86
CA GLN A 18 -12.35 3.16 -11.78
C GLN A 18 -12.79 4.50 -11.18
N ASN A 19 -12.90 5.53 -12.04
CA ASN A 19 -13.26 6.89 -11.60
C ASN A 19 -12.31 7.48 -10.53
N PHE A 20 -11.04 7.07 -10.53
CA PHE A 20 -10.03 7.51 -9.55
C PHE A 20 -9.92 9.03 -9.49
N GLU A 21 -10.06 9.76 -10.59
CA GLU A 21 -9.99 11.23 -10.61
C GLU A 21 -11.08 11.86 -9.73
N LYS A 22 -12.31 11.37 -9.84
CA LYS A 22 -13.43 11.84 -9.02
C LYS A 22 -13.22 11.48 -7.55
N LEU A 23 -12.74 10.28 -7.29
CA LEU A 23 -12.42 9.81 -5.95
C LEU A 23 -11.30 10.66 -5.33
N ASN A 24 -10.19 10.84 -6.03
CA ASN A 24 -9.04 11.61 -5.57
C ASN A 24 -9.39 13.06 -5.30
N LYS A 25 -10.19 13.69 -6.17
CA LYS A 25 -10.68 15.06 -5.95
C LYS A 25 -11.47 15.18 -4.64
N LYS A 26 -12.20 14.13 -4.26
CA LYS A 26 -12.99 14.10 -3.03
C LYS A 26 -12.15 13.88 -1.79
N ILE A 27 -11.17 12.96 -1.86
CA ILE A 27 -10.41 12.54 -0.68
C ILE A 27 -9.18 13.42 -0.41
N LEU A 28 -8.60 14.04 -1.44
CA LEU A 28 -7.37 14.84 -1.29
C LEU A 28 -7.49 15.94 -0.22
N PRO A 29 -8.55 16.77 -0.17
CA PRO A 29 -8.69 17.76 0.88
C PRO A 29 -8.80 17.16 2.28
N ILE A 30 -9.36 15.95 2.39
CA ILE A 30 -9.47 15.24 3.68
C ILE A 30 -8.09 14.75 4.11
N LEU A 31 -7.31 14.21 3.19
CA LEU A 31 -5.95 13.77 3.44
C LEU A 31 -5.05 14.90 3.92
N GLU A 32 -5.16 16.08 3.32
CA GLU A 32 -4.41 17.27 3.72
C GLU A 32 -4.70 17.68 5.17
N LEU A 33 -5.94 17.43 5.64
CA LEU A 33 -6.33 17.72 7.02
C LEU A 33 -5.84 16.67 8.03
N VAL A 34 -5.75 15.40 7.61
CA VAL A 34 -5.37 14.31 8.54
C VAL A 34 -3.87 14.04 8.58
N THR A 35 -3.11 14.52 7.60
CA THR A 35 -1.65 14.39 7.60
C THR A 35 -1.01 15.56 8.37
N ALA A 36 -0.55 15.30 9.58
CA ALA A 36 -0.08 16.34 10.48
C ALA A 36 1.26 16.04 11.18
N THR A 37 1.74 14.81 11.12
CA THR A 37 2.96 14.40 11.81
C THR A 37 4.04 13.98 10.83
N ASN A 38 5.30 14.22 11.18
CA ASN A 38 6.43 13.75 10.37
C ASN A 38 6.51 12.21 10.40
N SER A 39 6.73 11.61 9.25
CA SER A 39 6.93 10.17 9.15
C SER A 39 8.28 9.77 9.76
N GLN A 40 8.26 8.77 10.62
CA GLN A 40 9.49 8.21 11.21
C GLN A 40 10.39 7.48 10.19
N TYR A 41 9.83 7.10 9.05
CA TYR A 41 10.55 6.38 7.98
C TYR A 41 11.07 7.29 6.89
N ALA A 42 10.65 8.55 6.88
CA ALA A 42 11.08 9.49 5.86
C ALA A 42 12.55 9.89 6.00
N ARG A 43 13.16 10.12 4.88
CA ARG A 43 14.49 10.72 4.77
C ARG A 43 14.45 11.80 3.70
N THR A 44 15.21 12.84 3.91
CA THR A 44 15.36 13.92 2.94
C THR A 44 16.70 14.60 3.08
N THR A 45 17.22 15.10 1.98
CA THR A 45 18.37 16.00 1.95
C THR A 45 17.97 17.47 2.07
N ASP A 46 16.69 17.77 1.86
CA ASP A 46 16.14 19.12 1.99
C ASP A 46 15.47 19.29 3.36
N ILE A 47 16.09 20.08 4.24
CA ILE A 47 15.60 20.38 5.58
C ILE A 47 14.27 21.16 5.59
N LYS A 48 13.89 21.78 4.47
CA LYS A 48 12.62 22.51 4.31
C LYS A 48 11.50 21.62 3.78
N ALA A 49 11.82 20.44 3.27
CA ALA A 49 10.83 19.52 2.77
C ALA A 49 9.95 18.99 3.91
N LYS A 50 8.68 18.77 3.60
CA LYS A 50 7.71 18.20 4.54
C LYS A 50 7.43 16.78 4.15
N ASP A 51 7.54 15.89 5.10
CA ASP A 51 7.03 14.54 4.99
C ASP A 51 6.10 14.29 6.17
N LEU A 52 4.83 14.24 5.87
CA LEU A 52 3.77 14.17 6.86
C LEU A 52 3.08 12.83 6.76
N GLN A 53 2.71 12.31 7.91
CA GLN A 53 1.89 11.11 8.03
C GLN A 53 0.60 11.47 8.77
N SER A 54 -0.47 10.73 8.52
CA SER A 54 -1.68 10.85 9.32
C SER A 54 -1.40 10.49 10.78
N ILE A 55 -2.04 11.20 11.70
CA ILE A 55 -1.97 10.92 13.13
C ILE A 55 -2.61 9.54 13.42
N ASP A 56 -3.74 9.29 12.77
CA ASP A 56 -4.47 8.02 12.87
C ASP A 56 -3.91 7.01 11.87
N ASP A 57 -3.64 5.81 12.33
CA ASP A 57 -3.23 4.66 11.52
C ASP A 57 -4.40 3.68 11.24
N ASN A 58 -5.62 4.14 11.46
CA ASN A 58 -6.87 3.42 11.19
C ASN A 58 -7.80 4.18 10.24
N LEU A 59 -7.26 4.83 9.22
CA LEU A 59 -8.06 5.61 8.26
C LEU A 59 -9.15 4.79 7.57
N HIS A 60 -9.00 3.46 7.51
CA HIS A 60 -10.01 2.55 6.97
C HIS A 60 -11.31 2.52 7.81
N LEU A 61 -11.26 2.94 9.07
CA LEU A 61 -12.43 3.06 9.94
C LEU A 61 -13.10 4.44 9.83
N ASP A 62 -12.44 5.42 9.23
CA ASP A 62 -13.02 6.75 9.03
C ASP A 62 -14.02 6.72 7.87
N PRO A 63 -15.31 7.03 8.11
CA PRO A 63 -16.36 6.94 7.09
C PRO A 63 -16.13 7.88 5.89
N ARG A 64 -15.29 8.90 6.03
CA ARG A 64 -14.93 9.79 4.91
C ARG A 64 -14.14 9.07 3.82
N PHE A 65 -13.42 8.00 4.18
CA PHE A 65 -12.64 7.19 3.26
C PHE A 65 -13.32 5.89 2.83
N LYS A 66 -14.55 5.64 3.30
CA LYS A 66 -15.26 4.39 3.02
C LYS A 66 -15.22 3.99 1.55
N LEU A 67 -15.53 4.92 0.64
CA LEU A 67 -15.55 4.62 -0.79
C LEU A 67 -14.17 4.19 -1.30
N LEU A 68 -13.09 4.80 -0.83
CA LEU A 68 -11.73 4.40 -1.18
C LEU A 68 -11.45 2.96 -0.74
N TYR A 69 -11.78 2.63 0.50
CA TYR A 69 -11.50 1.31 1.05
C TYR A 69 -12.40 0.22 0.47
N ASP A 70 -13.63 0.54 0.07
CA ASP A 70 -14.48 -0.38 -0.69
C ASP A 70 -13.83 -0.74 -2.05
N GLU A 71 -13.30 0.22 -2.77
CA GLU A 71 -12.58 -0.01 -4.03
C GLU A 71 -11.27 -0.80 -3.83
N ILE A 72 -10.50 -0.47 -2.80
CA ILE A 72 -9.29 -1.21 -2.45
C ILE A 72 -9.62 -2.66 -2.09
N ALA A 73 -10.68 -2.89 -1.33
CA ALA A 73 -11.12 -4.24 -0.97
C ALA A 73 -11.47 -5.07 -2.21
N GLN A 74 -12.19 -4.49 -3.17
CA GLN A 74 -12.50 -5.17 -4.44
C GLN A 74 -11.23 -5.50 -5.23
N ALA A 75 -10.29 -4.57 -5.32
CA ALA A 75 -9.01 -4.81 -5.98
C ALA A 75 -8.20 -5.91 -5.29
N LEU A 76 -8.19 -5.94 -3.96
CA LEU A 76 -7.51 -6.98 -3.17
C LEU A 76 -8.15 -8.35 -3.38
N ILE A 77 -9.48 -8.45 -3.34
CA ILE A 77 -10.21 -9.70 -3.61
C ILE A 77 -9.86 -10.22 -5.00
N ALA A 78 -9.85 -9.35 -6.01
CA ALA A 78 -9.46 -9.74 -7.37
C ALA A 78 -8.00 -10.22 -7.45
N ALA A 79 -7.08 -9.60 -6.70
CA ALA A 79 -5.69 -10.02 -6.62
C ALA A 79 -5.57 -11.42 -5.98
N ILE A 80 -6.27 -11.67 -4.88
CA ILE A 80 -6.25 -12.92 -4.14
C ILE A 80 -6.81 -14.07 -5.00
N HIS A 81 -7.90 -13.83 -5.72
CA HIS A 81 -8.41 -14.78 -6.71
C HIS A 81 -7.39 -15.06 -7.83
N GLY A 82 -6.74 -14.03 -8.34
CA GLY A 82 -5.67 -14.18 -9.33
C GLY A 82 -4.44 -14.94 -8.84
N LEU A 83 -4.27 -15.04 -7.53
CA LEU A 83 -3.23 -15.84 -6.86
C LEU A 83 -3.71 -17.24 -6.46
N HIS A 84 -4.95 -17.60 -6.79
CA HIS A 84 -5.58 -18.88 -6.47
C HIS A 84 -5.70 -19.18 -4.97
N TYR A 85 -5.82 -18.15 -4.13
CA TYR A 85 -6.18 -18.36 -2.74
C TYR A 85 -7.68 -18.59 -2.59
N ASP A 86 -8.03 -19.46 -1.67
CA ASP A 86 -9.42 -19.76 -1.35
C ASP A 86 -9.93 -18.84 -0.24
N LEU A 87 -10.80 -17.91 -0.60
CA LEU A 87 -11.37 -16.92 0.33
C LEU A 87 -12.42 -17.55 1.29
N GLU A 88 -12.84 -18.79 1.08
CA GLU A 88 -13.73 -19.49 2.03
C GLU A 88 -12.97 -19.97 3.27
N LEU A 89 -11.63 -20.04 3.20
CA LEU A 89 -10.79 -20.55 4.28
C LEU A 89 -10.30 -19.48 5.25
N PHE A 90 -10.47 -18.19 4.94
CA PHE A 90 -9.98 -17.11 5.78
C PHE A 90 -10.77 -15.81 5.59
N GLU A 91 -10.76 -14.98 6.62
CA GLU A 91 -11.35 -13.66 6.61
C GLU A 91 -10.29 -12.60 6.32
N LEU A 92 -10.64 -11.63 5.49
CA LEU A 92 -9.79 -10.49 5.18
C LEU A 92 -10.22 -9.27 5.99
N TYR A 93 -9.27 -8.65 6.67
CA TYR A 93 -9.48 -7.38 7.33
C TYR A 93 -8.24 -6.48 7.24
N ILE A 94 -8.45 -5.19 7.29
CA ILE A 94 -7.36 -4.22 7.29
C ILE A 94 -6.90 -4.02 8.73
N THR A 95 -5.64 -4.31 9.01
CA THR A 95 -5.05 -4.15 10.34
C THR A 95 -4.63 -2.71 10.62
N LYS A 96 -4.11 -2.02 9.61
CA LYS A 96 -3.65 -0.63 9.67
C LYS A 96 -3.77 0.04 8.33
N SER A 97 -4.03 1.33 8.36
CA SER A 97 -4.00 2.17 7.17
C SER A 97 -3.72 3.62 7.54
N TRP A 98 -2.83 4.23 6.85
CA TRP A 98 -2.41 5.62 7.06
C TRP A 98 -2.19 6.32 5.73
N ALA A 99 -2.08 7.63 5.78
CA ALA A 99 -1.72 8.43 4.63
C ALA A 99 -0.35 9.07 4.84
N THR A 100 0.40 9.20 3.77
CA THR A 100 1.68 9.88 3.75
C THR A 100 1.65 10.98 2.69
N TYR A 101 2.15 12.13 3.02
CA TYR A 101 2.37 13.24 2.13
C TYR A 101 3.87 13.54 2.10
N SER A 102 4.48 13.42 0.94
CA SER A 102 5.90 13.69 0.73
C SER A 102 6.08 14.75 -0.34
N THR A 103 7.06 15.60 -0.16
CA THR A 103 7.46 16.62 -1.14
C THR A 103 8.66 16.12 -1.95
N LYS A 104 9.08 16.91 -2.94
CA LYS A 104 10.26 16.62 -3.76
C LYS A 104 11.49 16.35 -2.90
N ASP A 105 12.32 15.43 -3.35
CA ASP A 105 13.58 15.03 -2.72
C ASP A 105 13.42 14.28 -1.38
N GLN A 106 12.21 13.84 -1.07
CA GLN A 106 11.94 12.96 0.07
C GLN A 106 11.80 11.52 -0.36
N PHE A 107 12.16 10.62 0.52
CA PHE A 107 11.93 9.19 0.33
C PHE A 107 11.64 8.52 1.68
N ILE A 108 10.85 7.47 1.62
CA ILE A 108 10.59 6.62 2.77
C ILE A 108 11.66 5.53 2.79
N SER A 109 12.34 5.40 3.93
CA SER A 109 13.35 4.38 4.12
C SER A 109 12.77 2.99 3.89
N TYR A 110 13.62 2.08 3.43
CA TYR A 110 13.29 0.67 3.37
C TYR A 110 12.73 0.18 4.71
N HIS A 111 11.58 -0.46 4.66
CA HIS A 111 10.91 -1.04 5.81
C HIS A 111 10.01 -2.21 5.38
N ARG A 112 9.43 -2.89 6.33
CA ARG A 112 8.57 -4.06 6.13
C ARG A 112 7.35 -4.02 7.01
N HIS A 113 6.32 -4.70 6.53
CA HIS A 113 5.08 -4.93 7.26
C HIS A 113 5.01 -6.38 7.73
N MET A 114 5.78 -6.69 8.80
CA MET A 114 5.99 -8.06 9.28
C MET A 114 4.72 -8.78 9.74
N THR A 115 3.67 -8.05 10.10
CA THR A 115 2.42 -8.61 10.63
C THR A 115 1.28 -8.65 9.60
N SER A 116 1.56 -8.31 8.34
CA SER A 116 0.54 -8.26 7.28
C SER A 116 0.84 -9.30 6.21
N HIS A 117 -0.17 -10.05 5.79
CA HIS A 117 -0.07 -10.98 4.65
C HIS A 117 -0.02 -10.23 3.32
N PHE A 118 -0.70 -9.09 3.24
CA PHE A 118 -0.75 -8.22 2.08
C PHE A 118 -0.47 -6.78 2.51
N SER A 119 0.23 -6.05 1.67
CA SER A 119 0.39 -4.61 1.79
C SER A 119 -0.05 -3.97 0.49
N PHE A 120 -0.69 -2.83 0.58
CA PHE A 120 -1.10 -2.07 -0.59
C PHE A 120 -0.67 -0.62 -0.48
N VAL A 121 -0.49 0.01 -1.62
CA VAL A 121 -0.23 1.45 -1.75
C VAL A 121 -1.21 2.00 -2.78
N TYR A 122 -1.92 3.05 -2.41
CA TYR A 122 -2.77 3.80 -3.32
C TYR A 122 -2.22 5.22 -3.51
N TYR A 123 -1.88 5.55 -4.73
CA TYR A 123 -1.39 6.88 -5.08
C TYR A 123 -2.56 7.81 -5.38
N VAL A 124 -2.86 8.72 -4.46
CA VAL A 124 -3.91 9.72 -4.64
C VAL A 124 -3.45 10.84 -5.57
N LYS A 125 -2.20 11.25 -5.40
CA LYS A 125 -1.51 12.21 -6.25
C LYS A 125 -0.05 11.78 -6.35
N ALA A 126 0.43 11.56 -7.55
CA ALA A 126 1.83 11.37 -7.85
C ALA A 126 2.15 12.22 -9.09
N GLU A 127 3.22 12.99 -9.01
CA GLU A 127 3.83 13.68 -10.15
C GLU A 127 4.88 12.73 -10.77
N ASP A 128 5.77 13.21 -11.59
CA ASP A 128 6.80 12.39 -12.28
C ASP A 128 7.78 11.65 -11.34
N GLN A 129 7.50 11.66 -10.03
CA GLN A 129 8.27 11.05 -8.96
C GLN A 129 7.33 10.22 -8.08
N GLY A 130 7.88 9.50 -7.12
CA GLY A 130 7.09 8.64 -6.22
C GLY A 130 7.19 7.16 -6.58
N ASN A 131 8.33 6.76 -7.11
CA ASN A 131 8.60 5.37 -7.44
C ASN A 131 8.61 4.48 -6.19
N LEU A 132 7.97 3.33 -6.30
CA LEU A 132 8.05 2.27 -5.31
C LEU A 132 9.18 1.32 -5.70
N PHE A 133 10.11 1.09 -4.78
CA PHE A 133 11.23 0.18 -4.99
C PHE A 133 11.02 -1.08 -4.13
N PHE A 134 11.21 -2.22 -4.74
CA PHE A 134 11.25 -3.50 -4.05
C PHE A 134 12.71 -3.95 -3.94
N ILE A 135 13.13 -4.29 -2.73
CA ILE A 135 14.49 -4.77 -2.47
C ILE A 135 14.39 -6.24 -2.08
N ASP A 136 15.03 -7.10 -2.85
CA ASP A 136 15.20 -8.50 -2.49
C ASP A 136 16.36 -8.64 -1.49
N ASP A 137 16.01 -8.79 -0.24
CA ASP A 137 16.98 -9.08 0.81
C ASP A 137 17.07 -10.61 1.01
N GLU A 138 18.11 -11.22 0.49
CA GLU A 138 18.31 -12.69 0.55
C GLU A 138 18.28 -13.26 1.97
N ALA A 139 18.61 -12.46 2.99
CA ALA A 139 18.50 -12.88 4.38
C ALA A 139 17.09 -13.33 4.78
N HIS A 140 16.05 -12.96 4.00
CA HIS A 140 14.67 -13.36 4.24
C HIS A 140 14.29 -14.68 3.61
N LYS A 141 15.00 -15.12 2.60
CA LYS A 141 14.72 -16.42 1.96
C LYS A 141 14.97 -17.57 2.93
N VAL A 142 15.77 -17.33 3.95
CA VAL A 142 16.12 -18.34 4.97
C VAL A 142 15.03 -18.49 6.05
N GLY A 143 14.21 -17.46 6.30
CA GLY A 143 13.22 -17.44 7.39
C GLY A 143 11.80 -17.86 7.05
N LEU A 144 11.45 -17.89 5.76
CA LEU A 144 10.08 -18.15 5.29
C LEU A 144 10.06 -19.36 4.36
N ASN A 145 10.43 -20.53 4.83
CA ASN A 145 10.04 -21.78 4.20
C ASN A 145 8.54 -22.01 4.45
N ILE A 146 7.70 -21.34 3.70
CA ILE A 146 6.31 -21.78 3.54
C ILE A 146 6.39 -23.05 2.68
N PRO A 147 5.99 -24.24 3.19
CA PRO A 147 5.99 -25.44 2.40
C PRO A 147 5.11 -25.23 1.17
N LYS A 148 5.72 -25.21 -0.01
CA LYS A 148 4.97 -25.27 -1.25
C LYS A 148 4.36 -26.65 -1.32
N ARG A 149 3.05 -26.77 -1.45
CA ARG A 149 2.46 -28.01 -1.93
C ARG A 149 2.99 -28.22 -3.34
N ASP A 150 3.62 -29.36 -3.56
CA ASP A 150 3.94 -29.78 -4.90
C ASP A 150 2.65 -29.81 -5.73
N PRO A 151 2.66 -29.29 -6.96
CA PRO A 151 1.50 -29.24 -7.84
C PRO A 151 1.18 -30.59 -8.50
N TYR A 152 1.50 -31.73 -7.86
CA TYR A 152 1.17 -33.07 -8.36
C TYR A 152 0.36 -33.87 -7.36
#